data_c4f8f6cc91e51061517292ad4ea91c4e
#
_entry.id   c4f8f6cc91e51061517292ad4ea91c4e
#
_cell.length_a   1.000
_cell.length_b   1.000
_cell.length_c   1.000
_cell.angle_alpha   90.00
_cell.angle_beta   90.00
_cell.angle_gamma   90.00
#
_symmetry.space_group_name_H-M   'P 1'
#
loop_
_entity.id
_entity.type
_entity.pdbx_description
1 polymer ?
#
loop_
_entity_poly.entity_id
_entity_poly.type
_entity_poly.pdbx_seq_one_letter_code
_entity_poly.pdbx_strand_id
1 'polypeptide(L)'
;MATETRLDWKTVKDLDKQYMRAQLARAGKPRPKAIGVDEVSIRKGHTYRVVVSDLERRRPIWFGGADRSEESLDRFYSELGEKKSRRIRIAVMDMWKPFRASTKKAAPQAAIVFDKFHVLRHLGEALDKVRRAEYARLSGKERNYIKGQRYTLLSHRENLTRRGRRNLRILLKANSRLHVAYILRESFGQLWDYESEGWARRFFENWRESLKWQRLGPYQKFAEMIDRHWEGIAAYCKPENKVSLGFVEGLNNKIRVIQRRSYGLRDEEYLRLKVLTCTLKAI
;
A
#
# COMPACT_ATOMS: atom_id res chain seq x y z
N MET A 1 27.33 2.39 19.10
CA MET A 1 27.96 1.05 18.84
C MET A 1 29.46 1.14 18.52
N ALA A 2 29.90 1.76 17.42
CA ALA A 2 31.37 1.85 17.14
C ALA A 2 32.15 2.52 18.29
N THR A 3 31.65 3.61 18.85
CA THR A 3 32.24 4.31 20.00
C THR A 3 32.25 3.46 21.29
N GLU A 4 31.20 2.69 21.53
CA GLU A 4 31.05 1.82 22.68
C GLU A 4 31.95 0.57 22.63
N THR A 5 32.12 0.01 21.41
CA THR A 5 32.90 -1.21 21.16
C THR A 5 34.39 -0.94 20.87
N ARG A 6 34.78 0.34 20.66
CA ARG A 6 36.10 0.76 20.17
C ARG A 6 36.53 0.09 18.85
N LEU A 7 35.57 -0.39 18.07
CA LEU A 7 35.78 -0.99 16.76
C LEU A 7 35.61 0.04 15.65
N ASP A 8 36.33 -0.14 14.55
CA ASP A 8 36.07 0.63 13.31
C ASP A 8 34.66 0.36 12.78
N TRP A 9 34.04 1.39 12.20
CA TRP A 9 32.67 1.32 11.70
C TRP A 9 32.49 0.26 10.60
N LYS A 10 33.53 -0.02 9.80
CA LYS A 10 33.51 -1.07 8.78
C LYS A 10 33.40 -2.44 9.43
N THR A 11 34.22 -2.69 10.45
CA THR A 11 34.18 -3.92 11.26
C THR A 11 32.81 -4.12 11.91
N VAL A 12 32.24 -3.07 12.52
CA VAL A 12 30.88 -3.12 13.10
C VAL A 12 29.86 -3.47 12.04
N LYS A 13 29.95 -2.88 10.84
CA LYS A 13 29.05 -3.19 9.71
C LYS A 13 29.18 -4.64 9.25
N ASP A 14 30.38 -5.16 9.15
CA ASP A 14 30.63 -6.54 8.70
C ASP A 14 30.14 -7.56 9.73
N LEU A 15 30.34 -7.32 11.03
CA LEU A 15 29.76 -8.13 12.09
C LEU A 15 28.22 -8.11 12.05
N ASP A 16 27.61 -6.94 11.85
CA ASP A 16 26.16 -6.81 11.72
C ASP A 16 25.62 -7.56 10.49
N LYS A 17 26.35 -7.52 9.35
CA LYS A 17 26.01 -8.34 8.17
C LYS A 17 26.08 -9.84 8.46
N GLN A 18 27.13 -10.30 9.15
CA GLN A 18 27.29 -11.71 9.54
C GLN A 18 26.14 -12.15 10.46
N TYR A 19 25.81 -11.34 11.46
CA TYR A 19 24.69 -11.60 12.36
C TYR A 19 23.36 -11.71 11.60
N MET A 20 23.07 -10.78 10.69
CA MET A 20 21.85 -10.81 9.88
C MET A 20 21.79 -12.01 8.94
N ARG A 21 22.92 -12.43 8.35
CA ARG A 21 22.98 -13.67 7.53
C ARG A 21 22.69 -14.91 8.39
N ALA A 22 23.21 -14.97 9.62
CA ALA A 22 22.90 -16.04 10.55
C ALA A 22 21.41 -16.06 10.94
N GLN A 23 20.80 -14.90 11.19
CA GLN A 23 19.35 -14.79 11.41
C GLN A 23 18.54 -15.32 10.22
N LEU A 24 18.90 -14.97 8.99
CA LEU A 24 18.22 -15.43 7.80
C LEU A 24 18.37 -16.94 7.60
N ALA A 25 19.54 -17.50 7.87
CA ALA A 25 19.78 -18.94 7.78
C ALA A 25 18.87 -19.71 8.76
N ARG A 26 18.74 -19.24 10.01
CA ARG A 26 17.81 -19.83 11.01
C ARG A 26 16.36 -19.67 10.65
N ALA A 27 15.97 -18.55 10.02
CA ALA A 27 14.60 -18.30 9.59
C ALA A 27 14.16 -19.24 8.46
N GLY A 28 15.10 -19.93 7.82
CA GLY A 28 14.89 -20.91 6.77
C GLY A 28 14.39 -20.31 5.44
N LYS A 29 14.37 -21.17 4.41
CA LYS A 29 13.96 -20.77 3.07
C LYS A 29 12.46 -20.44 3.03
N PRO A 30 12.05 -19.35 2.36
CA PRO A 30 10.64 -19.00 2.22
C PRO A 30 9.79 -20.09 1.55
N ARG A 31 8.55 -20.26 2.02
CA ARG A 31 7.53 -21.14 1.44
C ARG A 31 6.15 -20.48 1.59
N PRO A 32 5.92 -19.30 1.03
CA PRO A 32 4.70 -18.54 1.27
C PRO A 32 3.50 -19.20 0.56
N LYS A 33 2.30 -19.09 1.17
CA LYS A 33 1.01 -19.36 0.54
C LYS A 33 0.28 -18.07 0.16
N ALA A 34 0.54 -17.00 0.89
CA ALA A 34 0.03 -15.67 0.62
C ALA A 34 1.19 -14.66 0.61
N ILE A 35 1.31 -13.90 -0.47
CA ILE A 35 2.36 -12.89 -0.63
C ILE A 35 1.78 -11.50 -0.76
N GLY A 36 2.52 -10.51 -0.25
CA GLY A 36 2.32 -9.10 -0.55
C GLY A 36 3.46 -8.59 -1.40
N VAL A 37 3.15 -7.95 -2.51
CA VAL A 37 4.12 -7.36 -3.45
C VAL A 37 3.92 -5.86 -3.46
N ASP A 38 4.98 -5.12 -3.18
CA ASP A 38 4.96 -3.66 -3.23
C ASP A 38 6.34 -3.12 -3.61
N GLU A 39 6.46 -1.82 -3.83
CA GLU A 39 7.73 -1.18 -4.11
C GLU A 39 8.08 -0.11 -3.07
N VAL A 40 9.37 0.05 -2.85
CA VAL A 40 9.93 1.11 -2.01
C VAL A 40 10.93 1.95 -2.79
N SER A 41 10.76 3.25 -2.79
CA SER A 41 11.77 4.17 -3.31
C SER A 41 12.97 4.20 -2.37
N ILE A 42 14.15 3.91 -2.89
CA ILE A 42 15.41 3.89 -2.11
C ILE A 42 16.25 5.15 -2.30
N ARG A 43 16.01 5.92 -3.35
CA ARG A 43 16.69 7.21 -3.63
C ARG A 43 15.75 8.18 -4.33
N LYS A 44 16.05 9.48 -4.26
CA LYS A 44 15.43 10.48 -5.12
C LYS A 44 15.76 10.14 -6.59
N GLY A 45 14.82 10.38 -7.51
CA GLY A 45 15.01 10.10 -8.93
C GLY A 45 14.51 8.72 -9.37
N HIS A 46 13.41 8.24 -8.76
CA HIS A 46 12.68 7.04 -9.20
C HIS A 46 13.45 5.71 -9.13
N THR A 47 14.43 5.59 -8.21
CA THR A 47 15.08 4.32 -7.93
C THR A 47 14.22 3.51 -6.96
N TYR A 48 13.62 2.43 -7.45
CA TYR A 48 12.73 1.57 -6.68
C TYR A 48 13.37 0.20 -6.43
N ARG A 49 12.93 -0.47 -5.38
CA ARG A 49 13.14 -1.91 -5.15
C ARG A 49 11.80 -2.56 -4.86
N VAL A 50 11.61 -3.74 -5.41
CA VAL A 50 10.44 -4.56 -5.13
C VAL A 50 10.65 -5.25 -3.78
N VAL A 51 9.61 -5.25 -2.97
CA VAL A 51 9.54 -5.93 -1.69
C VAL A 51 8.47 -7.02 -1.79
N VAL A 52 8.85 -8.27 -1.54
CA VAL A 52 7.89 -9.35 -1.41
C VAL A 52 7.87 -9.82 0.04
N SER A 53 6.68 -9.91 0.59
CA SER A 53 6.43 -10.35 1.98
C SER A 53 5.58 -11.60 2.03
N ASP A 54 5.84 -12.46 3.01
CA ASP A 54 4.97 -13.55 3.42
C ASP A 54 3.92 -12.98 4.38
N LEU A 55 2.66 -12.95 3.96
CA LEU A 55 1.57 -12.34 4.71
C LEU A 55 1.13 -13.19 5.91
N GLU A 56 1.27 -14.53 5.83
CA GLU A 56 0.96 -15.42 6.96
C GLU A 56 2.00 -15.26 8.08
N ARG A 57 3.27 -15.25 7.72
CA ARG A 57 4.39 -15.13 8.67
C ARG A 57 4.73 -13.68 9.03
N ARG A 58 4.12 -12.72 8.37
CA ARG A 58 4.34 -11.27 8.54
C ARG A 58 5.81 -10.90 8.49
N ARG A 59 6.51 -11.32 7.42
CA ARG A 59 7.92 -11.00 7.22
C ARG A 59 8.23 -10.72 5.75
N PRO A 60 9.19 -9.81 5.46
CA PRO A 60 9.75 -9.71 4.13
C PRO A 60 10.52 -10.97 3.79
N ILE A 61 10.36 -11.47 2.58
CA ILE A 61 11.02 -12.69 2.10
C ILE A 61 11.91 -12.44 0.90
N TRP A 62 11.74 -11.31 0.24
CA TRP A 62 12.57 -10.87 -0.86
C TRP A 62 12.61 -9.34 -0.94
N PHE A 63 13.76 -8.81 -1.31
CA PHE A 63 14.00 -7.39 -1.54
C PHE A 63 15.02 -7.26 -2.66
N GLY A 64 14.63 -6.68 -3.81
CA GLY A 64 15.50 -6.59 -4.97
C GLY A 64 14.83 -5.95 -6.19
N GLY A 65 15.33 -6.32 -7.38
CA GLY A 65 14.94 -5.69 -8.62
C GLY A 65 15.62 -4.33 -8.82
N ALA A 66 15.65 -3.84 -10.05
CA ALA A 66 16.22 -2.53 -10.38
C ALA A 66 15.16 -1.42 -10.38
N ASP A 67 13.91 -1.80 -10.65
CA ASP A 67 12.78 -0.91 -10.86
C ASP A 67 11.44 -1.63 -10.58
N ARG A 68 10.33 -1.12 -11.15
CA ARG A 68 8.99 -1.68 -11.04
C ARG A 68 8.57 -2.47 -12.27
N SER A 69 9.54 -3.03 -13.02
CA SER A 69 9.26 -3.81 -14.21
C SER A 69 8.79 -5.23 -13.90
N GLU A 70 8.30 -5.92 -14.91
CA GLU A 70 7.95 -7.34 -14.84
C GLU A 70 9.17 -8.19 -14.53
N GLU A 71 10.31 -7.91 -15.18
CA GLU A 71 11.58 -8.59 -14.99
C GLU A 71 12.10 -8.50 -13.56
N SER A 72 11.85 -7.36 -12.89
CA SER A 72 12.22 -7.19 -11.48
C SER A 72 11.47 -8.16 -10.56
N LEU A 73 10.18 -8.43 -10.80
CA LEU A 73 9.42 -9.39 -10.03
C LEU A 73 9.67 -10.84 -10.51
N ASP A 74 9.94 -11.07 -11.79
CA ASP A 74 10.31 -12.37 -12.33
C ASP A 74 11.57 -12.94 -11.63
N ARG A 75 12.52 -12.08 -11.23
CA ARG A 75 13.68 -12.50 -10.42
C ARG A 75 13.28 -13.12 -9.10
N PHE A 76 12.30 -12.55 -8.41
CA PHE A 76 11.77 -13.15 -7.17
C PHE A 76 11.24 -14.56 -7.43
N TYR A 77 10.41 -14.74 -8.46
CA TYR A 77 9.82 -16.03 -8.77
C TYR A 77 10.88 -17.07 -9.20
N SER A 78 11.90 -16.66 -9.97
CA SER A 78 13.03 -17.50 -10.33
C SER A 78 13.82 -17.96 -9.09
N GLU A 79 14.13 -17.06 -8.16
CA GLU A 79 14.83 -17.39 -6.91
C GLU A 79 13.99 -18.26 -5.98
N LEU A 80 12.67 -18.05 -5.96
CA LEU A 80 11.74 -18.87 -5.17
C LEU A 80 11.64 -20.30 -5.71
N GLY A 81 11.65 -20.44 -7.03
CA GLY A 81 11.52 -21.67 -7.78
C GLY A 81 10.07 -22.11 -8.03
N GLU A 82 9.83 -22.77 -9.14
CA GLU A 82 8.51 -23.13 -9.66
C GLU A 82 7.66 -23.90 -8.64
N LYS A 83 8.23 -24.95 -8.01
CA LYS A 83 7.53 -25.78 -7.01
C LYS A 83 6.95 -24.97 -5.84
N LYS A 84 7.62 -23.89 -5.43
CA LYS A 84 7.15 -23.03 -4.35
C LYS A 84 6.19 -21.96 -4.86
N SER A 85 6.42 -21.43 -6.07
CA SER A 85 5.52 -20.47 -6.73
C SER A 85 4.13 -21.08 -6.94
N ARG A 86 4.03 -22.35 -7.31
CA ARG A 86 2.76 -23.10 -7.43
C ARG A 86 2.02 -23.28 -6.10
N ARG A 87 2.63 -23.01 -4.95
CA ARG A 87 1.97 -23.05 -3.63
C ARG A 87 1.33 -21.72 -3.23
N ILE A 88 1.66 -20.66 -3.92
CA ILE A 88 1.09 -19.33 -3.65
C ILE A 88 -0.39 -19.38 -4.07
N ARG A 89 -1.29 -19.09 -3.13
CA ARG A 89 -2.74 -19.04 -3.34
C ARG A 89 -3.24 -17.62 -3.54
N ILE A 90 -2.58 -16.65 -2.88
CA ILE A 90 -2.99 -15.24 -2.85
C ILE A 90 -1.76 -14.39 -3.10
N ALA A 91 -1.88 -13.43 -4.01
CA ALA A 91 -0.89 -12.38 -4.24
C ALA A 91 -1.57 -11.01 -4.12
N VAL A 92 -1.25 -10.31 -3.03
CA VAL A 92 -1.72 -8.94 -2.79
C VAL A 92 -0.75 -7.96 -3.41
N MET A 93 -1.25 -7.02 -4.22
CA MET A 93 -0.42 -6.01 -4.89
C MET A 93 -1.21 -4.77 -5.26
N ASP A 94 -0.51 -3.72 -5.72
CA ASP A 94 -1.15 -2.59 -6.40
C ASP A 94 -1.69 -3.02 -7.78
N MET A 95 -2.54 -2.21 -8.38
CA MET A 95 -3.12 -2.41 -9.72
C MET A 95 -2.07 -2.29 -10.86
N TRP A 96 -0.78 -2.37 -10.54
CA TRP A 96 0.33 -2.22 -11.47
C TRP A 96 0.45 -3.40 -12.43
N LYS A 97 0.31 -3.13 -13.75
CA LYS A 97 0.23 -4.17 -14.80
C LYS A 97 1.44 -5.14 -14.82
N PRO A 98 2.72 -4.68 -14.74
CA PRO A 98 3.87 -5.56 -14.74
C PRO A 98 3.86 -6.61 -13.63
N PHE A 99 3.49 -6.24 -12.40
CA PHE A 99 3.44 -7.21 -11.29
C PHE A 99 2.35 -8.26 -11.47
N ARG A 100 1.22 -7.85 -12.07
CA ARG A 100 0.14 -8.78 -12.43
C ARG A 100 0.59 -9.77 -13.50
N ALA A 101 1.29 -9.30 -14.55
CA ALA A 101 1.78 -10.13 -15.63
C ALA A 101 2.78 -11.18 -15.12
N SER A 102 3.80 -10.76 -14.38
CA SER A 102 4.78 -11.63 -13.75
C SER A 102 4.11 -12.69 -12.84
N THR A 103 3.14 -12.26 -12.00
CA THR A 103 2.44 -13.19 -11.10
C THR A 103 1.58 -14.19 -11.85
N LYS A 104 0.82 -13.76 -12.88
CA LYS A 104 0.02 -14.67 -13.71
C LYS A 104 0.86 -15.72 -14.43
N LYS A 105 2.07 -15.36 -14.84
CA LYS A 105 3.03 -16.24 -15.50
C LYS A 105 3.63 -17.27 -14.52
N ALA A 106 4.06 -16.83 -13.34
CA ALA A 106 4.81 -17.65 -12.39
C ALA A 106 3.93 -18.41 -11.38
N ALA A 107 2.74 -17.89 -11.08
CA ALA A 107 1.77 -18.47 -10.13
C ALA A 107 0.34 -18.31 -10.66
N PRO A 108 -0.03 -18.94 -11.79
CA PRO A 108 -1.32 -18.74 -12.45
C PRO A 108 -2.52 -19.16 -11.60
N GLN A 109 -2.34 -20.03 -10.62
CA GLN A 109 -3.35 -20.47 -9.66
C GLN A 109 -3.61 -19.46 -8.54
N ALA A 110 -2.75 -18.43 -8.38
CA ALA A 110 -2.89 -17.46 -7.29
C ALA A 110 -3.98 -16.45 -7.58
N ALA A 111 -4.88 -16.23 -6.62
CA ALA A 111 -5.81 -15.12 -6.67
C ALA A 111 -5.03 -13.80 -6.52
N ILE A 112 -5.13 -12.91 -7.51
CA ILE A 112 -4.56 -11.57 -7.43
C ILE A 112 -5.57 -10.68 -6.72
N VAL A 113 -5.18 -10.13 -5.58
CA VAL A 113 -6.00 -9.24 -4.76
C VAL A 113 -5.38 -7.85 -4.79
N PHE A 114 -6.15 -6.84 -5.13
CA PHE A 114 -5.65 -5.47 -5.09
C PHE A 114 -5.70 -4.89 -3.68
N ASP A 115 -4.60 -4.25 -3.30
CA ASP A 115 -4.47 -3.66 -1.99
C ASP A 115 -5.50 -2.54 -1.77
N LYS A 116 -6.36 -2.72 -0.75
CA LYS A 116 -7.37 -1.77 -0.31
C LYS A 116 -6.79 -0.36 -0.10
N PHE A 117 -5.58 -0.24 0.47
CA PHE A 117 -4.97 1.05 0.76
C PHE A 117 -4.64 1.82 -0.52
N HIS A 118 -4.16 1.14 -1.56
CA HIS A 118 -3.91 1.75 -2.85
C HIS A 118 -5.21 2.21 -3.52
N VAL A 119 -6.27 1.41 -3.47
CA VAL A 119 -7.59 1.79 -3.99
C VAL A 119 -8.13 3.02 -3.24
N LEU A 120 -8.12 2.99 -1.90
CA LEU A 120 -8.61 4.12 -1.09
C LEU A 120 -7.77 5.38 -1.24
N ARG A 121 -6.47 5.26 -1.53
CA ARG A 121 -5.61 6.41 -1.88
C ARG A 121 -6.13 7.12 -3.13
N HIS A 122 -6.49 6.39 -4.19
CA HIS A 122 -7.08 6.99 -5.39
C HIS A 122 -8.40 7.71 -5.11
N LEU A 123 -9.22 7.15 -4.22
CA LEU A 123 -10.45 7.82 -3.79
C LEU A 123 -10.16 9.10 -2.97
N GLY A 124 -9.14 9.07 -2.11
CA GLY A 124 -8.64 10.25 -1.42
C GLY A 124 -8.15 11.33 -2.37
N GLU A 125 -7.44 10.95 -3.43
CA GLU A 125 -7.01 11.87 -4.49
C GLU A 125 -8.21 12.47 -5.25
N ALA A 126 -9.26 11.68 -5.50
CA ALA A 126 -10.50 12.17 -6.10
C ALA A 126 -11.17 13.23 -5.21
N LEU A 127 -11.26 12.99 -3.89
CA LEU A 127 -11.77 13.96 -2.92
C LEU A 127 -10.90 15.24 -2.89
N ASP A 128 -9.57 15.11 -2.91
CA ASP A 128 -8.69 16.28 -2.95
C ASP A 128 -8.83 17.10 -4.24
N LYS A 129 -9.11 16.45 -5.38
CA LYS A 129 -9.42 17.14 -6.65
C LYS A 129 -10.73 17.93 -6.53
N VAL A 130 -11.77 17.38 -5.89
CA VAL A 130 -13.01 18.13 -5.62
C VAL A 130 -12.72 19.32 -4.71
N ARG A 131 -11.95 19.13 -3.62
CA ARG A 131 -11.56 20.24 -2.73
C ARG A 131 -10.82 21.34 -3.47
N ARG A 132 -9.88 21.01 -4.37
CA ARG A 132 -9.15 22.02 -5.17
C ARG A 132 -10.07 22.76 -6.14
N ALA A 133 -11.04 22.07 -6.74
CA ALA A 133 -12.01 22.70 -7.61
C ALA A 133 -12.91 23.69 -6.84
N GLU A 134 -13.37 23.34 -5.66
CA GLU A 134 -14.12 24.25 -4.79
C GLU A 134 -13.26 25.41 -4.30
N TYR A 135 -12.01 25.17 -3.91
CA TYR A 135 -11.04 26.22 -3.57
C TYR A 135 -10.87 27.23 -4.70
N ALA A 136 -10.83 26.79 -5.95
CA ALA A 136 -10.66 27.67 -7.12
C ALA A 136 -11.90 28.54 -7.39
N ARG A 137 -13.10 28.11 -6.97
CA ARG A 137 -14.37 28.82 -7.15
C ARG A 137 -14.62 29.91 -6.10
N LEU A 138 -13.98 29.80 -4.96
CA LEU A 138 -14.22 30.69 -3.82
C LEU A 138 -13.19 31.82 -3.77
N SER A 139 -13.53 32.89 -3.08
CA SER A 139 -12.67 34.06 -2.83
C SER A 139 -12.56 34.37 -1.34
N GLY A 140 -11.64 35.24 -0.96
CA GLY A 140 -11.53 35.80 0.39
C GLY A 140 -11.36 34.76 1.51
N LYS A 141 -12.07 34.94 2.60
CA LYS A 141 -11.97 34.13 3.84
C LYS A 141 -12.36 32.68 3.62
N GLU A 142 -13.37 32.39 2.80
CA GLU A 142 -13.85 31.03 2.53
C GLU A 142 -12.82 30.21 1.79
N ARG A 143 -12.16 30.80 0.79
CA ARG A 143 -11.04 30.19 0.07
C ARG A 143 -9.91 29.78 1.01
N ASN A 144 -9.50 30.70 1.89
CA ASN A 144 -8.42 30.44 2.85
C ASN A 144 -8.78 29.34 3.82
N TYR A 145 -10.05 29.26 4.24
CA TYR A 145 -10.52 28.20 5.12
C TYR A 145 -10.39 26.82 4.47
N ILE A 146 -10.84 26.65 3.23
CA ILE A 146 -10.74 25.36 2.49
C ILE A 146 -9.29 24.94 2.26
N LYS A 147 -8.38 25.89 2.02
CA LYS A 147 -6.96 25.60 1.76
C LYS A 147 -6.33 24.75 2.87
N GLY A 148 -6.57 25.06 4.13
CA GLY A 148 -6.00 24.37 5.29
C GLY A 148 -6.64 23.02 5.61
N GLN A 149 -7.74 22.62 4.96
CA GLN A 149 -8.56 21.47 5.36
C GLN A 149 -8.24 20.15 4.64
N ARG A 150 -7.16 20.09 3.87
CA ARG A 150 -6.79 18.87 3.13
C ARG A 150 -6.70 17.65 4.05
N TYR A 151 -5.91 17.74 5.10
CA TYR A 151 -5.70 16.61 6.01
C TYR A 151 -6.94 16.31 6.86
N THR A 152 -7.72 17.31 7.19
CA THR A 152 -9.01 17.14 7.87
C THR A 152 -10.00 16.33 7.04
N LEU A 153 -10.05 16.57 5.72
CA LEU A 153 -10.91 15.82 4.79
C LEU A 153 -10.38 14.42 4.48
N LEU A 154 -9.07 14.24 4.41
CA LEU A 154 -8.46 12.96 4.02
C LEU A 154 -8.26 11.99 5.19
N SER A 155 -8.25 12.47 6.42
CA SER A 155 -8.15 11.63 7.61
C SER A 155 -9.46 10.88 7.87
N HIS A 156 -9.36 9.68 8.45
CA HIS A 156 -10.53 9.01 9.02
C HIS A 156 -11.06 9.82 10.20
N ARG A 157 -12.39 9.89 10.32
CA ARG A 157 -13.05 10.69 11.35
C ARG A 157 -12.59 10.33 12.78
N GLU A 158 -12.31 9.07 13.01
CA GLU A 158 -11.82 8.54 14.29
C GLU A 158 -10.46 9.13 14.69
N ASN A 159 -9.58 9.33 13.71
CA ASN A 159 -8.23 9.85 13.91
C ASN A 159 -8.17 11.38 14.05
N LEU A 160 -9.32 12.07 13.87
CA LEU A 160 -9.36 13.50 14.01
C LEU A 160 -9.45 13.91 15.49
N THR A 161 -8.67 14.93 15.86
CA THR A 161 -8.80 15.62 17.16
C THR A 161 -10.20 16.24 17.30
N ARG A 162 -10.58 16.63 18.52
CA ARG A 162 -11.85 17.37 18.77
C ARG A 162 -11.94 18.62 17.88
N ARG A 163 -10.87 19.38 17.77
CA ARG A 163 -10.77 20.55 16.88
C ARG A 163 -10.93 20.16 15.40
N GLY A 164 -10.29 19.09 14.96
CA GLY A 164 -10.40 18.57 13.60
C GLY A 164 -11.84 18.16 13.26
N ARG A 165 -12.52 17.46 14.14
CA ARG A 165 -13.94 17.08 13.96
C ARG A 165 -14.88 18.29 13.89
N ARG A 166 -14.63 19.33 14.70
CA ARG A 166 -15.38 20.60 14.62
C ARG A 166 -15.15 21.29 13.28
N ASN A 167 -13.90 21.41 12.85
CA ASN A 167 -13.54 22.02 11.57
C ASN A 167 -14.16 21.27 10.39
N LEU A 168 -14.11 19.93 10.41
CA LEU A 168 -14.76 19.09 9.39
C LEU A 168 -16.27 19.38 9.30
N ARG A 169 -16.96 19.41 10.45
CA ARG A 169 -18.40 19.69 10.49
C ARG A 169 -18.74 21.06 9.89
N ILE A 170 -17.97 22.09 10.24
CA ILE A 170 -18.17 23.46 9.71
C ILE A 170 -17.95 23.45 8.19
N LEU A 171 -16.87 22.81 7.71
CA LEU A 171 -16.53 22.73 6.29
C LEU A 171 -17.64 22.04 5.49
N LEU A 172 -18.11 20.88 5.95
CA LEU A 172 -19.14 20.11 5.27
C LEU A 172 -20.50 20.81 5.28
N LYS A 173 -20.81 21.57 6.33
CA LYS A 173 -22.02 22.40 6.38
C LYS A 173 -21.95 23.57 5.40
N ALA A 174 -20.77 24.16 5.24
CA ALA A 174 -20.57 25.33 4.37
C ALA A 174 -20.46 24.98 2.89
N ASN A 175 -20.13 23.72 2.53
CA ASN A 175 -19.92 23.31 1.13
C ASN A 175 -20.57 21.95 0.85
N SER A 176 -21.73 21.98 0.18
CA SER A 176 -22.53 20.79 -0.14
C SER A 176 -21.80 19.81 -1.06
N ARG A 177 -20.99 20.28 -2.02
CA ARG A 177 -20.21 19.39 -2.91
C ARG A 177 -19.15 18.62 -2.16
N LEU A 178 -18.43 19.28 -1.23
CA LEU A 178 -17.47 18.61 -0.36
C LEU A 178 -18.17 17.65 0.60
N HIS A 179 -19.35 17.99 1.08
CA HIS A 179 -20.15 17.11 1.95
C HIS A 179 -20.50 15.81 1.23
N VAL A 180 -21.08 15.90 0.03
CA VAL A 180 -21.42 14.72 -0.78
C VAL A 180 -20.18 13.90 -1.11
N ALA A 181 -19.10 14.55 -1.57
CA ALA A 181 -17.86 13.85 -1.87
C ALA A 181 -17.27 13.13 -0.63
N TYR A 182 -17.35 13.75 0.55
CA TYR A 182 -16.89 13.15 1.80
C TYR A 182 -17.73 11.92 2.17
N ILE A 183 -19.07 12.00 2.12
CA ILE A 183 -19.97 10.87 2.41
C ILE A 183 -19.72 9.71 1.44
N LEU A 184 -19.57 10.00 0.15
CA LEU A 184 -19.27 8.99 -0.86
C LEU A 184 -17.93 8.30 -0.61
N ARG A 185 -16.92 9.02 -0.10
CA ARG A 185 -15.65 8.41 0.29
C ARG A 185 -15.82 7.48 1.50
N GLU A 186 -16.51 7.93 2.53
CA GLU A 186 -16.71 7.13 3.74
C GLU A 186 -17.54 5.86 3.44
N SER A 187 -18.61 5.99 2.66
CA SER A 187 -19.47 4.84 2.30
C SER A 187 -18.75 3.82 1.42
N PHE A 188 -17.87 4.25 0.52
CA PHE A 188 -17.13 3.33 -0.35
C PHE A 188 -16.25 2.34 0.43
N GLY A 189 -15.77 2.73 1.61
CA GLY A 189 -14.99 1.84 2.49
C GLY A 189 -15.70 0.54 2.87
N GLN A 190 -17.03 0.52 2.84
CA GLN A 190 -17.85 -0.66 3.15
C GLN A 190 -17.73 -1.78 2.10
N LEU A 191 -17.19 -1.49 0.91
CA LEU A 191 -16.98 -2.50 -0.14
C LEU A 191 -16.21 -3.72 0.37
N TRP A 192 -15.23 -3.52 1.24
CA TRP A 192 -14.38 -4.59 1.79
C TRP A 192 -14.99 -5.36 2.96
N ASP A 193 -16.16 -4.96 3.43
CA ASP A 193 -16.89 -5.65 4.50
C ASP A 193 -17.72 -6.82 3.94
N TYR A 194 -17.97 -6.82 2.62
CA TYR A 194 -18.70 -7.89 1.96
C TYR A 194 -17.87 -9.18 1.89
N GLU A 195 -18.56 -10.33 2.00
CA GLU A 195 -18.00 -11.67 1.87
C GLU A 195 -18.53 -12.41 0.62
N SER A 196 -19.22 -11.69 -0.25
CA SER A 196 -19.73 -12.18 -1.53
C SER A 196 -19.44 -11.17 -2.62
N GLU A 197 -18.85 -11.66 -3.72
CA GLU A 197 -18.57 -10.82 -4.88
C GLU A 197 -19.83 -10.22 -5.49
N GLY A 198 -20.93 -10.98 -5.53
CA GLY A 198 -22.22 -10.49 -6.05
C GLY A 198 -22.80 -9.34 -5.23
N TRP A 199 -22.75 -9.43 -3.91
CA TRP A 199 -23.19 -8.34 -3.04
C TRP A 199 -22.26 -7.14 -3.11
N ALA A 200 -20.96 -7.35 -3.16
CA ALA A 200 -19.98 -6.29 -3.38
C ALA A 200 -20.21 -5.57 -4.72
N ARG A 201 -20.52 -6.32 -5.80
CA ARG A 201 -20.85 -5.75 -7.11
C ARG A 201 -22.10 -4.90 -7.04
N ARG A 202 -23.16 -5.40 -6.42
CA ARG A 202 -24.41 -4.64 -6.25
C ARG A 202 -24.20 -3.37 -5.44
N PHE A 203 -23.43 -3.46 -4.37
CA PHE A 203 -23.06 -2.27 -3.59
C PHE A 203 -22.33 -1.24 -4.45
N PHE A 204 -21.33 -1.67 -5.22
CA PHE A 204 -20.56 -0.77 -6.07
C PHE A 204 -21.44 -0.14 -7.18
N GLU A 205 -22.33 -0.89 -7.79
CA GLU A 205 -23.25 -0.38 -8.80
C GLU A 205 -24.19 0.70 -8.23
N ASN A 206 -24.76 0.46 -7.05
CA ASN A 206 -25.58 1.46 -6.35
C ASN A 206 -24.78 2.70 -5.98
N TRP A 207 -23.54 2.50 -5.49
CA TRP A 207 -22.64 3.62 -5.20
C TRP A 207 -22.28 4.42 -6.46
N ARG A 208 -21.99 3.76 -7.57
CA ARG A 208 -21.73 4.41 -8.88
C ARG A 208 -22.97 5.14 -9.40
N GLU A 209 -24.13 4.54 -9.27
CA GLU A 209 -25.40 5.16 -9.65
C GLU A 209 -25.63 6.47 -8.92
N SER A 210 -25.30 6.53 -7.62
CA SER A 210 -25.42 7.75 -6.81
C SER A 210 -24.56 8.92 -7.33
N LEU A 211 -23.55 8.66 -8.19
CA LEU A 211 -22.70 9.69 -8.78
C LEU A 211 -23.37 10.45 -9.93
N LYS A 212 -24.39 9.89 -10.60
CA LYS A 212 -24.97 10.43 -11.84
C LYS A 212 -25.34 11.91 -11.73
N TRP A 213 -25.95 12.29 -10.63
CA TRP A 213 -26.49 13.66 -10.44
C TRP A 213 -25.54 14.58 -9.68
N GLN A 214 -24.41 14.06 -9.17
CA GLN A 214 -23.52 14.82 -8.28
C GLN A 214 -22.51 15.70 -9.03
N ARG A 215 -22.34 15.51 -10.35
CA ARG A 215 -21.37 16.24 -11.20
C ARG A 215 -19.94 16.21 -10.60
N LEU A 216 -19.54 15.08 -9.97
CA LEU A 216 -18.25 14.88 -9.36
C LEU A 216 -17.32 14.12 -10.33
N GLY A 217 -16.83 14.78 -11.38
CA GLY A 217 -15.97 14.17 -12.41
C GLY A 217 -14.79 13.33 -11.86
N PRO A 218 -14.06 13.76 -10.81
CA PRO A 218 -13.02 12.93 -10.21
C PRO A 218 -13.53 11.59 -9.67
N TYR A 219 -14.74 11.52 -9.13
CA TYR A 219 -15.38 10.29 -8.63
C TYR A 219 -15.85 9.38 -9.77
N GLN A 220 -16.33 9.95 -10.86
CA GLN A 220 -16.69 9.19 -12.06
C GLN A 220 -15.46 8.47 -12.62
N LYS A 221 -14.32 9.18 -12.76
CA LYS A 221 -13.04 8.57 -13.16
C LYS A 221 -12.55 7.50 -12.19
N PHE A 222 -12.79 7.68 -10.90
CA PHE A 222 -12.51 6.65 -9.91
C PHE A 222 -13.40 5.42 -10.10
N ALA A 223 -14.71 5.59 -10.33
CA ALA A 223 -15.61 4.48 -10.60
C ALA A 223 -15.22 3.69 -11.85
N GLU A 224 -14.82 4.38 -12.93
CA GLU A 224 -14.30 3.74 -14.15
C GLU A 224 -13.02 2.94 -13.89
N MET A 225 -12.14 3.44 -13.01
CA MET A 225 -10.94 2.70 -12.59
C MET A 225 -11.33 1.43 -11.80
N ILE A 226 -12.31 1.50 -10.90
CA ILE A 226 -12.83 0.33 -10.17
C ILE A 226 -13.39 -0.72 -11.13
N ASP A 227 -14.19 -0.31 -12.11
CA ASP A 227 -14.73 -1.23 -13.11
C ASP A 227 -13.63 -1.97 -13.89
N ARG A 228 -12.61 -1.25 -14.35
CA ARG A 228 -11.46 -1.85 -15.07
C ARG A 228 -10.65 -2.84 -14.22
N HIS A 229 -10.68 -2.69 -12.92
CA HIS A 229 -9.88 -3.48 -11.97
C HIS A 229 -10.76 -4.35 -11.06
N TRP A 230 -12.04 -4.51 -11.41
CA TRP A 230 -13.03 -5.18 -10.59
C TRP A 230 -12.60 -6.56 -10.11
N GLU A 231 -12.07 -7.39 -11.02
CA GLU A 231 -11.65 -8.76 -10.72
C GLU A 231 -10.73 -8.83 -9.47
N GLY A 232 -9.67 -8.02 -9.45
CA GLY A 232 -8.71 -8.03 -8.34
C GLY A 232 -9.21 -7.30 -7.08
N ILE A 233 -10.15 -6.36 -7.21
CA ILE A 233 -10.78 -5.68 -6.06
C ILE A 233 -11.79 -6.63 -5.41
N ALA A 234 -12.66 -7.25 -6.19
CA ALA A 234 -13.69 -8.18 -5.72
C ALA A 234 -13.12 -9.50 -5.22
N ALA A 235 -11.92 -9.88 -5.67
CA ALA A 235 -11.24 -11.08 -5.17
C ALA A 235 -11.07 -11.07 -3.64
N TYR A 236 -10.92 -9.89 -3.02
CA TYR A 236 -10.86 -9.77 -1.55
C TYR A 236 -12.20 -10.08 -0.87
N CYS A 237 -13.34 -9.95 -1.56
CA CYS A 237 -14.66 -10.23 -1.00
C CYS A 237 -14.95 -11.73 -0.85
N LYS A 238 -14.04 -12.60 -1.32
CA LYS A 238 -14.13 -14.05 -1.09
C LYS A 238 -13.51 -14.40 0.26
N PRO A 239 -14.20 -15.15 1.13
CA PRO A 239 -13.70 -15.47 2.48
C PRO A 239 -12.30 -16.11 2.48
N GLU A 240 -12.02 -16.98 1.49
CA GLU A 240 -10.72 -17.65 1.33
C GLU A 240 -9.57 -16.72 0.99
N ASN A 241 -9.87 -15.51 0.51
CA ASN A 241 -8.89 -14.48 0.12
C ASN A 241 -8.72 -13.38 1.18
N LYS A 242 -9.41 -13.48 2.31
CA LYS A 242 -9.28 -12.52 3.40
C LYS A 242 -7.91 -12.65 4.06
N VAL A 243 -7.05 -11.66 3.84
CA VAL A 243 -5.70 -11.55 4.43
C VAL A 243 -5.51 -10.17 5.05
N SER A 244 -4.61 -10.07 6.03
CA SER A 244 -4.28 -8.79 6.64
C SER A 244 -3.48 -7.92 5.69
N LEU A 245 -4.12 -6.91 5.10
CA LEU A 245 -3.49 -5.98 4.14
C LEU A 245 -2.58 -4.95 4.83
N GLY A 246 -2.82 -4.61 6.09
CA GLY A 246 -2.06 -3.57 6.80
C GLY A 246 -0.59 -3.88 7.05
N PHE A 247 -0.17 -5.16 6.91
CA PHE A 247 1.23 -5.55 7.09
C PHE A 247 2.15 -4.94 6.03
N VAL A 248 1.74 -4.92 4.77
CA VAL A 248 2.55 -4.41 3.65
C VAL A 248 2.86 -2.92 3.84
N GLU A 249 1.85 -2.12 4.17
CA GLU A 249 2.03 -0.69 4.45
C GLU A 249 2.91 -0.46 5.69
N GLY A 250 2.67 -1.21 6.77
CA GLY A 250 3.48 -1.16 7.99
C GLY A 250 4.95 -1.51 7.73
N LEU A 251 5.21 -2.53 6.91
CA LEU A 251 6.55 -2.92 6.48
C LEU A 251 7.24 -1.80 5.67
N ASN A 252 6.56 -1.19 4.72
CA ASN A 252 7.10 -0.09 3.94
C ASN A 252 7.46 1.11 4.82
N ASN A 253 6.64 1.44 5.81
CA ASN A 253 6.95 2.47 6.78
C ASN A 253 8.19 2.11 7.61
N LYS A 254 8.34 0.85 8.02
CA LYS A 254 9.53 0.36 8.72
C LYS A 254 10.80 0.46 7.86
N ILE A 255 10.73 0.09 6.58
CA ILE A 255 11.84 0.23 5.63
C ILE A 255 12.25 1.71 5.48
N ARG A 256 11.29 2.63 5.37
CA ARG A 256 11.57 4.07 5.34
C ARG A 256 12.24 4.57 6.61
N VAL A 257 11.89 4.03 7.78
CA VAL A 257 12.56 4.36 9.06
C VAL A 257 14.00 3.85 9.04
N ILE A 258 14.25 2.61 8.56
CA ILE A 258 15.61 2.05 8.42
C ILE A 258 16.46 2.98 7.54
N GLN A 259 15.94 3.39 6.39
CA GLN A 259 16.63 4.29 5.46
C GLN A 259 16.94 5.66 6.09
N ARG A 260 15.99 6.27 6.80
CA ARG A 260 16.17 7.58 7.44
C ARG A 260 17.21 7.53 8.56
N ARG A 261 17.15 6.50 9.42
CA ARG A 261 18.11 6.34 10.54
C ARG A 261 19.55 6.15 10.07
N SER A 262 19.73 5.65 8.85
CA SER A 262 21.04 5.37 8.28
C SER A 262 21.52 6.48 7.33
N TYR A 263 20.84 7.63 7.29
CA TYR A 263 21.13 8.73 6.37
C TYR A 263 21.28 8.29 4.90
N GLY A 264 20.58 7.21 4.53
CA GLY A 264 20.69 6.54 3.24
C GLY A 264 21.77 5.46 3.22
N LEU A 265 21.36 4.20 3.17
CA LEU A 265 22.28 3.07 3.03
C LEU A 265 22.73 2.98 1.57
N ARG A 266 24.00 3.33 1.28
CA ARG A 266 24.59 3.19 -0.05
C ARG A 266 24.93 1.74 -0.39
N ASP A 267 25.23 0.91 0.62
CA ASP A 267 25.52 -0.52 0.49
C ASP A 267 24.20 -1.28 0.31
N GLU A 268 23.93 -1.71 -0.92
CA GLU A 268 22.67 -2.37 -1.28
C GLU A 268 22.49 -3.72 -0.58
N GLU A 269 23.58 -4.48 -0.40
CA GLU A 269 23.52 -5.74 0.35
C GLU A 269 23.15 -5.48 1.82
N TYR A 270 23.74 -4.48 2.42
CA TYR A 270 23.45 -4.12 3.80
C TYR A 270 22.00 -3.67 3.97
N LEU A 271 21.49 -2.85 3.04
CA LEU A 271 20.07 -2.48 3.02
C LEU A 271 19.17 -3.70 2.87
N ARG A 272 19.48 -4.60 1.94
CA ARG A 272 18.74 -5.85 1.73
C ARG A 272 18.68 -6.69 3.01
N LEU A 273 19.81 -6.90 3.66
CA LEU A 273 19.87 -7.64 4.92
C LEU A 273 19.05 -6.98 6.02
N LYS A 274 19.17 -5.66 6.20
CA LYS A 274 18.38 -4.89 7.17
C LYS A 274 16.87 -5.03 6.91
N VAL A 275 16.44 -4.99 5.65
CA VAL A 275 15.03 -5.16 5.29
C VAL A 275 14.58 -6.58 5.59
N LEU A 276 15.31 -7.61 5.15
CA LEU A 276 14.89 -9.01 5.30
C LEU A 276 14.87 -9.47 6.77
N THR A 277 15.68 -8.87 7.63
CA THR A 277 15.75 -9.23 9.06
C THR A 277 14.89 -8.34 9.97
N CYS A 278 14.34 -7.23 9.46
CA CYS A 278 13.70 -6.21 10.29
C CYS A 278 12.49 -6.68 11.12
N THR A 279 11.93 -7.84 10.80
CA THR A 279 10.80 -8.45 11.52
C THR A 279 11.20 -9.73 12.26
N LEU A 280 12.44 -10.20 12.13
CA LEU A 280 12.94 -11.36 12.84
C LEU A 280 13.27 -11.00 14.28
N LYS A 281 13.05 -11.95 15.19
CA LYS A 281 13.49 -11.78 16.59
C LYS A 281 15.01 -11.74 16.66
N ALA A 282 15.54 -11.00 17.62
CA ALA A 282 16.95 -11.07 17.97
C ALA A 282 17.35 -12.50 18.33
N ILE A 283 18.57 -12.88 18.01
CA ILE A 283 19.15 -14.20 18.36
C ILE A 283 19.66 -14.13 19.78
#